data_7dfb366ab42acb5528871803ad2c75cc
#
_entry.id   7dfb366ab42acb5528871803ad2c75cc
#
_cell.length_a   1.000
_cell.length_b   1.000
_cell.length_c   1.000
_cell.angle_alpha   90.00
_cell.angle_beta   90.00
_cell.angle_gamma   90.00
#
_symmetry.space_group_name_H-M   'P 1'
#
loop_
_entity.id
_entity.type
_entity.pdbx_description
1 polymer ?
#
loop_
_entity_poly.entity_id
_entity_poly.type
_entity_poly.pdbx_seq_one_letter_code
_entity_poly.pdbx_strand_id
1 'polypeptide(L)'
;MRESWNRSITSSTLAAMEHKKTDDSGRIWSRIERLSRAAMRITAEHDLERVLQGVTDSARDVIGARYAALALLDPQGKGVSKFITSGVTPETHDKIGSVPDGKGILGLLITDPRPVRVSDLSQDPRASGFPTHHPEMKSFLGVPILGRESPIGNLYLTEKVDGPDFTEEDEAVAVMLAGHAAVAVENARLYEQASQLLAELKAMQRSRDRFYAMINHELRNALTATYGWADLWLRKFADSPPREAIEVYESAEQTLTLLEDLLQLSKLDADKLAPQIQDADAVDIARDAIRSVEPAAKRKSVDIDTTGKLDEIVCRTDPQRVRQILINLLTNAVRHSPEKETITVDIRADDSSMRFDVVDRGEGIAAEEQAAIFEAFERGREQKERGTGLGLTLSRQLARLLGGDLSVESRQGHGARFIVKLPRYSESS
;
A
#
# COMPACT_ATOMS: atom_id res chain seq x y z
N MET A 1 16.26 -53.06 -66.28
CA MET A 1 16.21 -51.59 -66.48
C MET A 1 14.94 -50.91 -65.88
N ARG A 2 13.80 -51.58 -65.66
CA ARG A 2 12.59 -50.99 -65.07
C ARG A 2 12.59 -50.93 -63.52
N GLU A 3 13.32 -51.80 -62.86
CA GLU A 3 13.37 -51.82 -61.40
C GLU A 3 14.32 -50.76 -60.79
N SER A 4 15.35 -50.37 -61.50
CA SER A 4 16.28 -49.32 -61.03
C SER A 4 15.68 -47.90 -61.11
N TRP A 5 14.72 -47.67 -61.99
CA TRP A 5 14.06 -46.38 -62.21
C TRP A 5 13.03 -46.09 -61.12
N ASN A 6 12.30 -47.13 -60.64
CA ASN A 6 11.30 -46.97 -59.59
C ASN A 6 11.93 -46.71 -58.22
N ARG A 7 13.12 -47.24 -57.93
CA ARG A 7 13.81 -46.95 -56.62
C ARG A 7 14.40 -45.54 -56.56
N SER A 8 14.82 -44.98 -57.69
CA SER A 8 15.38 -43.61 -57.71
C SER A 8 14.31 -42.53 -57.51
N ILE A 9 13.11 -42.71 -58.07
CA ILE A 9 11.99 -41.76 -57.92
C ILE A 9 11.41 -41.81 -56.52
N THR A 10 11.26 -42.97 -55.87
CA THR A 10 10.78 -43.12 -54.55
C THR A 10 11.75 -42.56 -53.50
N SER A 11 13.05 -42.74 -53.62
CA SER A 11 14.07 -42.21 -52.74
C SER A 11 14.16 -40.67 -52.80
N SER A 12 14.10 -40.08 -54.00
CA SER A 12 14.12 -38.64 -54.22
C SER A 12 12.83 -37.95 -53.67
N THR A 13 11.68 -38.62 -53.83
CA THR A 13 10.39 -38.11 -53.36
C THR A 13 10.28 -38.21 -51.82
N LEU A 14 10.77 -39.30 -51.22
CA LEU A 14 10.86 -39.44 -49.77
C LEU A 14 11.83 -38.44 -49.12
N ALA A 15 13.03 -38.25 -49.73
CA ALA A 15 13.99 -37.26 -49.26
C ALA A 15 13.46 -35.82 -49.39
N ALA A 16 12.71 -35.51 -50.47
CA ALA A 16 12.05 -34.23 -50.64
C ALA A 16 10.90 -34.02 -49.61
N MET A 17 10.14 -35.08 -49.28
CA MET A 17 9.09 -35.05 -48.23
C MET A 17 9.68 -34.92 -46.84
N GLU A 18 10.79 -35.60 -46.52
CA GLU A 18 11.49 -35.44 -45.23
C GLU A 18 12.13 -34.05 -45.09
N HIS A 19 12.72 -33.52 -46.16
CA HIS A 19 13.29 -32.16 -46.16
C HIS A 19 12.21 -31.09 -46.00
N LYS A 20 11.04 -31.25 -46.63
CA LYS A 20 9.89 -30.39 -46.50
C LYS A 20 9.30 -30.45 -45.07
N LYS A 21 9.23 -31.65 -44.45
CA LYS A 21 8.79 -31.84 -43.06
C LYS A 21 9.74 -31.19 -42.04
N THR A 22 11.04 -31.24 -42.23
CA THR A 22 12.03 -30.60 -41.37
C THR A 22 12.02 -29.08 -41.53
N ASP A 23 11.82 -28.56 -42.75
CA ASP A 23 11.71 -27.11 -42.99
C ASP A 23 10.41 -26.52 -42.41
N ASP A 24 9.27 -27.21 -42.55
CA ASP A 24 8.01 -26.84 -41.93
C ASP A 24 8.08 -26.85 -40.39
N SER A 25 8.73 -27.86 -39.79
CA SER A 25 8.94 -27.93 -38.36
C SER A 25 9.80 -26.75 -37.84
N GLY A 26 10.88 -26.41 -38.58
CA GLY A 26 11.75 -25.27 -38.24
C GLY A 26 11.02 -23.92 -38.29
N ARG A 27 10.15 -23.73 -39.26
CA ARG A 27 9.32 -22.51 -39.40
C ARG A 27 8.30 -22.39 -38.27
N ILE A 28 7.63 -23.49 -37.89
CA ILE A 28 6.68 -23.53 -36.80
C ILE A 28 7.37 -23.17 -35.46
N TRP A 29 8.52 -23.77 -35.16
CA TRP A 29 9.28 -23.49 -33.96
C TRP A 29 9.75 -22.04 -33.89
N SER A 30 10.25 -21.46 -34.96
CA SER A 30 10.66 -20.06 -35.01
C SER A 30 9.48 -19.09 -34.82
N ARG A 31 8.29 -19.46 -35.28
CA ARG A 31 7.07 -18.68 -35.12
C ARG A 31 6.55 -18.75 -33.66
N ILE A 32 6.59 -19.94 -33.04
CA ILE A 32 6.26 -20.12 -31.62
C ILE A 32 7.21 -19.31 -30.71
N GLU A 33 8.50 -19.35 -31.02
CA GLU A 33 9.50 -18.59 -30.26
C GLU A 33 9.28 -17.07 -30.34
N ARG A 34 9.00 -16.56 -31.56
CA ARG A 34 8.66 -15.15 -31.77
C ARG A 34 7.39 -14.76 -31.01
N LEU A 35 6.36 -15.60 -31.07
CA LEU A 35 5.09 -15.41 -30.35
C LEU A 35 5.30 -15.38 -28.85
N SER A 36 6.06 -16.34 -28.30
CA SER A 36 6.37 -16.43 -26.88
C SER A 36 7.14 -15.20 -26.39
N ARG A 37 8.13 -14.74 -27.13
CA ARG A 37 8.88 -13.51 -26.80
C ARG A 37 8.00 -12.27 -26.86
N ALA A 38 7.12 -12.18 -27.86
CA ALA A 38 6.16 -11.09 -27.99
C ALA A 38 5.20 -11.07 -26.78
N ALA A 39 4.61 -12.22 -26.42
CA ALA A 39 3.72 -12.37 -25.29
C ALA A 39 4.37 -11.95 -23.98
N MET A 40 5.62 -12.40 -23.70
CA MET A 40 6.36 -12.02 -22.51
C MET A 40 6.62 -10.51 -22.43
N ARG A 41 6.99 -9.87 -23.54
CA ARG A 41 7.22 -8.41 -23.58
C ARG A 41 5.95 -7.63 -23.32
N ILE A 42 4.84 -8.06 -23.91
CA ILE A 42 3.53 -7.42 -23.77
C ILE A 42 3.04 -7.50 -22.31
N THR A 43 3.16 -8.67 -21.67
CA THR A 43 2.68 -8.88 -20.30
C THR A 43 3.56 -8.27 -19.21
N ALA A 44 4.82 -7.94 -19.51
CA ALA A 44 5.73 -7.29 -18.58
C ALA A 44 5.58 -5.76 -18.52
N GLU A 45 4.88 -5.16 -19.49
CA GLU A 45 4.68 -3.72 -19.57
C GLU A 45 3.44 -3.30 -18.77
N HIS A 46 3.49 -2.16 -18.07
CA HIS A 46 2.41 -1.63 -17.23
C HIS A 46 1.82 -0.32 -17.76
N ASP A 47 2.53 0.34 -18.67
CA ASP A 47 2.03 1.53 -19.36
C ASP A 47 1.10 1.13 -20.50
N LEU A 48 -0.15 1.59 -20.45
CA LEU A 48 -1.17 1.19 -21.43
C LEU A 48 -0.77 1.53 -22.87
N GLU A 49 -0.15 2.67 -23.15
CA GLU A 49 0.23 3.05 -24.52
C GLU A 49 1.34 2.18 -25.04
N ARG A 50 2.33 1.85 -24.20
CA ARG A 50 3.41 0.94 -24.53
C ARG A 50 2.92 -0.50 -24.75
N VAL A 51 1.95 -0.95 -23.94
CA VAL A 51 1.26 -2.24 -24.15
C VAL A 51 0.64 -2.27 -25.54
N LEU A 52 -0.20 -1.26 -25.86
CA LEU A 52 -0.91 -1.20 -27.14
C LEU A 52 0.07 -1.15 -28.34
N GLN A 53 1.12 -0.33 -28.24
CA GLN A 53 2.15 -0.25 -29.29
C GLN A 53 2.90 -1.57 -29.42
N GLY A 54 3.32 -2.17 -28.30
CA GLY A 54 4.03 -3.45 -28.30
C GLY A 54 3.21 -4.60 -28.90
N VAL A 55 1.90 -4.65 -28.64
CA VAL A 55 0.97 -5.60 -29.27
C VAL A 55 0.91 -5.38 -30.76
N THR A 56 0.72 -4.13 -31.21
CA THR A 56 0.55 -3.78 -32.61
C THR A 56 1.81 -4.09 -33.41
N ASP A 57 2.98 -3.74 -32.89
CA ASP A 57 4.27 -4.04 -33.51
C ASP A 57 4.53 -5.54 -33.58
N SER A 58 4.28 -6.25 -32.46
CA SER A 58 4.48 -7.70 -32.39
C SER A 58 3.56 -8.47 -33.37
N ALA A 59 2.31 -8.05 -33.48
CA ALA A 59 1.36 -8.65 -34.38
C ALA A 59 1.78 -8.47 -35.86
N ARG A 60 2.20 -7.26 -36.23
CA ARG A 60 2.74 -6.98 -37.57
C ARG A 60 3.91 -7.89 -37.89
N ASP A 61 4.89 -7.98 -36.98
CA ASP A 61 6.16 -8.69 -37.26
C ASP A 61 6.00 -10.21 -37.19
N VAL A 62 5.19 -10.76 -36.27
CA VAL A 62 5.02 -12.22 -36.13
C VAL A 62 4.15 -12.78 -37.25
N ILE A 63 3.12 -12.04 -37.66
CA ILE A 63 2.18 -12.50 -38.70
C ILE A 63 2.70 -12.16 -40.10
N GLY A 64 3.60 -11.21 -40.22
CA GLY A 64 4.14 -10.75 -41.51
C GLY A 64 3.14 -9.88 -42.26
N ALA A 65 2.56 -8.90 -41.59
CA ALA A 65 1.74 -7.86 -42.18
C ALA A 65 2.58 -6.60 -42.49
N ARG A 66 2.23 -5.86 -43.52
CA ARG A 66 2.86 -4.57 -43.79
C ARG A 66 2.38 -3.49 -42.84
N TYR A 67 1.11 -3.53 -42.47
CA TYR A 67 0.48 -2.60 -41.56
C TYR A 67 -0.28 -3.35 -40.50
N ALA A 68 -0.26 -2.81 -39.28
CA ALA A 68 -1.08 -3.26 -38.19
C ALA A 68 -1.72 -2.05 -37.47
N ALA A 69 -2.90 -2.25 -36.95
CA ALA A 69 -3.56 -1.26 -36.10
C ALA A 69 -4.31 -1.94 -34.94
N LEU A 70 -4.37 -1.29 -33.81
CA LEU A 70 -5.12 -1.71 -32.65
C LEU A 70 -6.08 -0.60 -32.25
N ALA A 71 -7.37 -0.91 -32.23
CA ALA A 71 -8.42 -0.03 -31.70
C ALA A 71 -8.82 -0.50 -30.31
N LEU A 72 -8.66 0.34 -29.30
CA LEU A 72 -9.18 0.11 -27.96
C LEU A 72 -10.55 0.76 -27.86
N LEU A 73 -11.57 0.02 -27.42
CA LEU A 73 -12.90 0.53 -27.24
C LEU A 73 -13.04 1.37 -25.98
N ASP A 74 -13.99 2.29 -25.99
CA ASP A 74 -14.38 3.00 -24.76
C ASP A 74 -15.01 2.03 -23.74
N PRO A 75 -15.09 2.39 -22.46
CA PRO A 75 -15.66 1.53 -21.43
C PRO A 75 -17.14 1.18 -21.68
N GLN A 76 -17.84 1.92 -22.55
CA GLN A 76 -19.23 1.69 -22.92
C GLN A 76 -19.36 0.81 -24.17
N GLY A 77 -18.24 0.49 -24.84
CA GLY A 77 -18.20 -0.33 -26.05
C GLY A 77 -18.79 0.34 -27.28
N LYS A 78 -19.00 1.66 -27.26
CA LYS A 78 -19.72 2.40 -28.33
C LYS A 78 -18.80 3.12 -29.30
N GLY A 79 -17.53 3.31 -28.96
CA GLY A 79 -16.57 4.04 -29.76
C GLY A 79 -15.14 3.58 -29.52
N VAL A 80 -14.22 4.13 -30.33
CA VAL A 80 -12.79 3.89 -30.19
C VAL A 80 -12.19 4.95 -29.27
N SER A 81 -11.61 4.53 -28.13
CA SER A 81 -10.95 5.42 -27.17
C SER A 81 -9.48 5.70 -27.52
N LYS A 82 -8.79 4.70 -28.07
CA LYS A 82 -7.39 4.82 -28.54
C LYS A 82 -7.22 4.02 -29.83
N PHE A 83 -6.42 4.55 -30.75
CA PHE A 83 -6.07 3.90 -32.00
C PHE A 83 -4.58 3.97 -32.24
N ILE A 84 -3.93 2.83 -32.25
CA ILE A 84 -2.47 2.71 -32.39
C ILE A 84 -2.17 2.03 -33.70
N THR A 85 -1.16 2.50 -34.42
CA THR A 85 -0.77 1.96 -35.71
C THR A 85 0.70 1.53 -35.74
N SER A 86 1.03 0.58 -36.57
CA SER A 86 2.38 0.11 -36.86
C SER A 86 2.59 -0.06 -38.35
N GLY A 87 3.77 0.30 -38.85
CA GLY A 87 4.11 0.24 -40.30
C GLY A 87 3.72 1.50 -41.09
N VAL A 88 2.95 2.42 -40.50
CA VAL A 88 2.57 3.72 -41.09
C VAL A 88 3.57 4.78 -40.62
N THR A 89 4.07 5.63 -41.57
CA THR A 89 4.95 6.73 -41.16
C THR A 89 4.19 7.81 -40.41
N PRO A 90 4.85 8.54 -39.48
CA PRO A 90 4.22 9.65 -38.73
C PRO A 90 3.54 10.68 -39.64
N GLU A 91 4.19 11.03 -40.77
CA GLU A 91 3.62 11.98 -41.70
C GLU A 91 2.36 11.48 -42.39
N THR A 92 2.24 10.16 -42.65
CA THR A 92 1.02 9.55 -43.18
C THR A 92 -0.05 9.45 -42.15
N HIS A 93 0.31 9.11 -40.90
CA HIS A 93 -0.62 9.08 -39.79
C HIS A 93 -1.27 10.47 -39.54
N ASP A 94 -0.47 11.53 -39.53
CA ASP A 94 -0.95 12.92 -39.35
C ASP A 94 -1.86 13.36 -40.52
N LYS A 95 -1.61 12.91 -41.74
CA LYS A 95 -2.43 13.22 -42.91
C LYS A 95 -3.78 12.48 -42.93
N ILE A 96 -3.85 11.27 -42.35
CA ILE A 96 -5.08 10.50 -42.19
C ILE A 96 -6.00 11.15 -41.12
N GLY A 97 -5.42 11.71 -40.08
CA GLY A 97 -5.95 12.73 -39.16
C GLY A 97 -7.10 12.33 -38.25
N SER A 98 -7.90 11.33 -38.51
CA SER A 98 -9.04 10.96 -37.67
C SER A 98 -9.01 9.51 -37.25
N VAL A 99 -9.34 9.28 -35.99
CA VAL A 99 -9.62 7.93 -35.48
C VAL A 99 -10.82 7.36 -36.26
N PRO A 100 -10.77 6.09 -36.74
CA PRO A 100 -11.86 5.49 -37.46
C PRO A 100 -13.18 5.55 -36.70
N ASP A 101 -14.25 5.99 -37.35
CA ASP A 101 -15.61 6.09 -36.78
C ASP A 101 -16.25 4.72 -36.45
N GLY A 102 -15.50 3.62 -36.56
CA GLY A 102 -16.05 2.28 -36.34
C GLY A 102 -17.11 1.84 -37.36
N LYS A 103 -17.07 2.40 -38.56
CA LYS A 103 -17.96 2.01 -39.67
C LYS A 103 -17.31 0.94 -40.55
N GLY A 104 -18.14 0.27 -41.37
CA GLY A 104 -17.66 -0.74 -42.30
C GLY A 104 -17.10 -2.00 -41.60
N ILE A 105 -16.06 -2.57 -42.17
CA ILE A 105 -15.47 -3.83 -41.68
C ILE A 105 -14.85 -3.68 -40.29
N LEU A 106 -14.41 -2.48 -39.91
CA LEU A 106 -13.90 -2.18 -38.57
C LEU A 106 -15.02 -2.20 -37.53
N GLY A 107 -16.21 -1.72 -37.87
CA GLY A 107 -17.39 -1.74 -37.01
C GLY A 107 -18.02 -3.12 -36.87
N LEU A 108 -17.83 -3.99 -37.87
CA LEU A 108 -18.32 -5.37 -37.81
C LEU A 108 -17.75 -6.12 -36.61
N LEU A 109 -16.47 -5.97 -36.34
CA LEU A 109 -15.79 -6.62 -35.19
C LEU A 109 -16.26 -6.09 -33.83
N ILE A 110 -16.92 -4.94 -33.78
CA ILE A 110 -17.53 -4.41 -32.56
C ILE A 110 -18.91 -5.06 -32.34
N THR A 111 -19.68 -5.25 -33.40
CA THR A 111 -21.04 -5.80 -33.33
C THR A 111 -21.11 -7.32 -33.38
N ASP A 112 -20.22 -7.96 -34.13
CA ASP A 112 -20.03 -9.42 -34.18
C ASP A 112 -18.54 -9.75 -33.96
N PRO A 113 -18.13 -10.00 -32.71
CA PRO A 113 -16.73 -10.14 -32.32
C PRO A 113 -16.17 -11.50 -32.75
N ARG A 114 -16.04 -11.74 -34.04
CA ARG A 114 -15.42 -12.93 -34.64
C ARG A 114 -14.28 -12.52 -35.56
N PRO A 115 -13.26 -13.35 -35.70
CA PRO A 115 -12.22 -13.12 -36.68
C PRO A 115 -12.78 -12.97 -38.10
N VAL A 116 -12.22 -12.02 -38.87
CA VAL A 116 -12.62 -11.75 -40.26
C VAL A 116 -11.37 -11.72 -41.12
N ARG A 117 -11.32 -12.58 -42.15
CA ARG A 117 -10.31 -12.56 -43.21
C ARG A 117 -10.96 -12.12 -44.53
N VAL A 118 -10.29 -11.23 -45.26
CA VAL A 118 -10.71 -10.73 -46.55
C VAL A 118 -9.50 -10.69 -47.49
N SER A 119 -9.61 -11.30 -48.65
CA SER A 119 -8.55 -11.32 -49.66
C SER A 119 -8.40 -9.98 -50.39
N ASP A 120 -9.53 -9.30 -50.64
CA ASP A 120 -9.53 -8.00 -51.31
C ASP A 120 -10.64 -7.08 -50.70
N LEU A 121 -10.21 -6.12 -49.88
CA LEU A 121 -11.09 -5.14 -49.25
C LEU A 121 -11.86 -4.27 -50.28
N SER A 122 -11.27 -4.06 -51.48
CA SER A 122 -11.96 -3.26 -52.51
C SER A 122 -13.18 -3.98 -53.13
N GLN A 123 -13.23 -5.30 -52.98
CA GLN A 123 -14.32 -6.15 -53.47
C GLN A 123 -15.34 -6.52 -52.40
N ASP A 124 -15.04 -6.25 -51.12
CA ASP A 124 -15.90 -6.63 -50.01
C ASP A 124 -17.04 -5.60 -49.83
N PRO A 125 -18.30 -6.00 -49.93
CA PRO A 125 -19.44 -5.10 -49.80
C PRO A 125 -19.57 -4.46 -48.42
N ARG A 126 -18.89 -4.99 -47.41
CA ARG A 126 -18.83 -4.47 -46.04
C ARG A 126 -17.79 -3.36 -45.85
N ALA A 127 -16.89 -3.18 -46.80
CA ALA A 127 -15.88 -2.13 -46.74
C ALA A 127 -16.50 -0.75 -47.03
N SER A 128 -16.25 0.23 -46.18
CA SER A 128 -16.74 1.60 -46.31
C SER A 128 -15.78 2.50 -47.13
N GLY A 129 -14.75 1.94 -47.73
CA GLY A 129 -13.68 2.70 -48.38
C GLY A 129 -12.63 3.22 -47.40
N PHE A 130 -11.60 3.89 -47.94
CA PHE A 130 -10.50 4.46 -47.15
C PHE A 130 -10.60 5.98 -47.10
N PRO A 131 -10.16 6.63 -46.01
CA PRO A 131 -10.01 8.08 -45.98
C PRO A 131 -9.01 8.60 -47.04
N THR A 132 -9.09 9.88 -47.35
CA THR A 132 -8.13 10.54 -48.22
C THR A 132 -6.70 10.38 -47.66
N HIS A 133 -5.73 10.06 -48.50
CA HIS A 133 -4.33 9.79 -48.14
C HIS A 133 -4.03 8.48 -47.40
N HIS A 134 -5.06 7.63 -47.18
CA HIS A 134 -4.85 6.31 -46.64
C HIS A 134 -4.15 5.41 -47.71
N PRO A 135 -3.14 4.57 -47.32
CA PRO A 135 -2.61 3.59 -48.22
C PRO A 135 -3.68 2.63 -48.76
N GLU A 136 -3.58 2.26 -50.03
CA GLU A 136 -4.42 1.18 -50.54
C GLU A 136 -4.08 -0.12 -49.82
N MET A 137 -5.11 -0.82 -49.41
CA MET A 137 -4.99 -2.09 -48.68
C MET A 137 -5.95 -3.11 -49.31
N LYS A 138 -5.42 -4.30 -49.59
CA LYS A 138 -6.20 -5.40 -50.20
C LYS A 138 -6.47 -6.51 -49.21
N SER A 139 -5.42 -7.24 -48.80
CA SER A 139 -5.64 -8.32 -47.86
C SER A 139 -5.81 -7.79 -46.43
N PHE A 140 -6.75 -8.39 -45.71
CA PHE A 140 -7.17 -7.95 -44.37
C PHE A 140 -7.39 -9.14 -43.42
N LEU A 141 -6.93 -9.00 -42.18
CA LEU A 141 -7.26 -9.87 -41.07
C LEU A 141 -7.60 -9.01 -39.86
N GLY A 142 -8.82 -9.11 -39.39
CA GLY A 142 -9.27 -8.45 -38.16
C GLY A 142 -9.62 -9.48 -37.11
N VAL A 143 -9.16 -9.29 -35.88
CA VAL A 143 -9.49 -10.15 -34.75
C VAL A 143 -9.94 -9.32 -33.54
N PRO A 144 -10.99 -9.73 -32.81
CA PRO A 144 -11.40 -9.03 -31.60
C PRO A 144 -10.43 -9.31 -30.45
N ILE A 145 -10.22 -8.32 -29.61
CA ILE A 145 -9.54 -8.46 -28.32
C ILE A 145 -10.64 -8.64 -27.27
N LEU A 146 -10.79 -9.87 -26.82
CA LEU A 146 -11.87 -10.25 -25.89
C LEU A 146 -11.41 -10.08 -24.43
N GLY A 147 -12.04 -9.16 -23.71
CA GLY A 147 -11.94 -9.07 -22.26
C GLY A 147 -12.80 -10.12 -21.56
N ARG A 148 -12.91 -10.06 -20.24
CA ARG A 148 -13.67 -11.06 -19.44
C ARG A 148 -15.16 -11.04 -19.71
N GLU A 149 -15.75 -9.87 -19.91
CA GLU A 149 -17.20 -9.70 -20.05
C GLU A 149 -17.61 -9.28 -21.46
N SER A 150 -16.76 -8.53 -22.15
CA SER A 150 -17.05 -7.94 -23.44
C SER A 150 -15.76 -7.70 -24.26
N PRO A 151 -15.88 -7.50 -25.58
CA PRO A 151 -14.76 -7.05 -26.39
C PRO A 151 -14.23 -5.71 -25.88
N ILE A 152 -12.92 -5.62 -25.69
CA ILE A 152 -12.23 -4.41 -25.22
C ILE A 152 -11.52 -3.68 -26.35
N GLY A 153 -11.38 -4.32 -27.52
CA GLY A 153 -10.70 -3.75 -28.66
C GLY A 153 -10.68 -4.68 -29.86
N ASN A 154 -10.00 -4.23 -30.90
CA ASN A 154 -9.79 -5.01 -32.11
C ASN A 154 -8.36 -4.83 -32.62
N LEU A 155 -7.78 -5.90 -33.14
CA LEU A 155 -6.50 -5.90 -33.82
C LEU A 155 -6.73 -6.09 -35.32
N TYR A 156 -6.16 -5.23 -36.12
CA TYR A 156 -6.25 -5.24 -37.59
C TYR A 156 -4.88 -5.41 -38.21
N LEU A 157 -4.80 -6.25 -39.23
CA LEU A 157 -3.60 -6.52 -40.01
C LEU A 157 -3.94 -6.41 -41.47
N THR A 158 -3.10 -5.73 -42.25
CA THR A 158 -3.34 -5.55 -43.65
C THR A 158 -2.06 -5.73 -44.47
N GLU A 159 -2.20 -6.09 -45.72
CA GLU A 159 -1.11 -6.32 -46.68
C GLU A 159 -0.17 -7.43 -46.19
N LYS A 160 -0.56 -8.69 -46.42
CA LYS A 160 0.30 -9.84 -46.16
C LYS A 160 1.60 -9.73 -46.95
N VAL A 161 2.77 -9.86 -46.31
CA VAL A 161 4.08 -9.67 -46.95
C VAL A 161 4.51 -10.94 -47.72
N ASP A 162 4.34 -12.12 -47.11
CA ASP A 162 4.84 -13.39 -47.61
C ASP A 162 3.76 -14.21 -48.36
N GLY A 163 2.79 -13.54 -48.99
CA GLY A 163 1.71 -14.21 -49.71
C GLY A 163 0.62 -13.25 -50.16
N PRO A 164 -0.34 -13.69 -50.98
CA PRO A 164 -1.45 -12.82 -51.42
C PRO A 164 -2.47 -12.55 -50.30
N ASP A 165 -2.66 -13.53 -49.42
CA ASP A 165 -3.74 -13.50 -48.42
C ASP A 165 -3.28 -14.00 -47.04
N PHE A 166 -3.98 -13.62 -45.99
CA PHE A 166 -3.81 -14.18 -44.66
C PHE A 166 -4.40 -15.59 -44.57
N THR A 167 -3.68 -16.52 -43.97
CA THR A 167 -4.07 -17.93 -43.82
C THR A 167 -4.85 -18.18 -42.52
N GLU A 168 -5.40 -19.39 -42.34
CA GLU A 168 -6.01 -19.82 -41.08
C GLU A 168 -5.00 -19.88 -39.93
N GLU A 169 -3.75 -20.20 -40.23
CA GLU A 169 -2.64 -20.17 -39.27
C GLU A 169 -2.33 -18.74 -38.82
N ASP A 170 -2.39 -17.76 -39.72
CA ASP A 170 -2.22 -16.35 -39.40
C ASP A 170 -3.33 -15.86 -38.49
N GLU A 171 -4.58 -16.27 -38.75
CA GLU A 171 -5.73 -15.99 -37.93
C GLU A 171 -5.58 -16.57 -36.50
N ALA A 172 -5.19 -17.84 -36.39
CA ALA A 172 -4.97 -18.50 -35.11
C ALA A 172 -3.89 -17.77 -34.28
N VAL A 173 -2.78 -17.36 -34.92
CA VAL A 173 -1.72 -16.56 -34.25
C VAL A 173 -2.22 -15.19 -33.85
N ALA A 174 -3.01 -14.51 -34.67
CA ALA A 174 -3.61 -13.22 -34.37
C ALA A 174 -4.56 -13.30 -33.15
N VAL A 175 -5.38 -14.34 -33.08
CA VAL A 175 -6.28 -14.61 -31.94
C VAL A 175 -5.49 -14.87 -30.67
N MET A 176 -4.39 -15.63 -30.73
CA MET A 176 -3.52 -15.84 -29.55
C MET A 176 -2.89 -14.53 -29.07
N LEU A 177 -2.37 -13.70 -29.99
CA LEU A 177 -1.83 -12.38 -29.63
C LEU A 177 -2.91 -11.45 -29.06
N ALA A 178 -4.12 -11.46 -29.62
CA ALA A 178 -5.25 -10.71 -29.10
C ALA A 178 -5.63 -11.15 -27.67
N GLY A 179 -5.54 -12.45 -27.36
CA GLY A 179 -5.73 -12.96 -26.01
C GLY A 179 -4.68 -12.44 -25.02
N HIS A 180 -3.40 -12.45 -25.41
CA HIS A 180 -2.34 -11.86 -24.58
C HIS A 180 -2.50 -10.33 -24.44
N ALA A 181 -2.92 -9.66 -25.49
CA ALA A 181 -3.23 -8.24 -25.47
C ALA A 181 -4.35 -7.92 -24.48
N ALA A 182 -5.42 -8.71 -24.46
CA ALA A 182 -6.53 -8.54 -23.52
C ALA A 182 -6.05 -8.53 -22.06
N VAL A 183 -5.27 -9.55 -21.68
CA VAL A 183 -4.70 -9.65 -20.33
C VAL A 183 -3.80 -8.47 -20.00
N ALA A 184 -2.93 -8.07 -20.93
CA ALA A 184 -2.00 -6.97 -20.71
C ALA A 184 -2.72 -5.61 -20.57
N VAL A 185 -3.74 -5.37 -21.39
CA VAL A 185 -4.56 -4.15 -21.32
C VAL A 185 -5.34 -4.09 -20.01
N GLU A 186 -5.95 -5.21 -19.59
CA GLU A 186 -6.64 -5.27 -18.29
C GLU A 186 -5.67 -5.02 -17.12
N ASN A 187 -4.50 -5.63 -17.14
CA ASN A 187 -3.48 -5.42 -16.12
C ASN A 187 -2.99 -3.97 -16.06
N ALA A 188 -2.72 -3.36 -17.21
CA ALA A 188 -2.28 -1.96 -17.28
C ALA A 188 -3.37 -1.01 -16.72
N ARG A 189 -4.65 -1.24 -17.05
CA ARG A 189 -5.77 -0.46 -16.48
C ARG A 189 -5.89 -0.63 -14.97
N LEU A 190 -5.79 -1.86 -14.46
CA LEU A 190 -5.84 -2.13 -13.02
C LEU A 190 -4.67 -1.48 -12.29
N TYR A 191 -3.48 -1.51 -12.87
CA TYR A 191 -2.30 -0.86 -12.30
C TYR A 191 -2.45 0.66 -12.24
N GLU A 192 -2.98 1.27 -13.31
CA GLU A 192 -3.26 2.71 -13.34
C GLU A 192 -4.29 3.11 -12.28
N GLN A 193 -5.41 2.38 -12.18
CA GLN A 193 -6.44 2.60 -11.16
C GLN A 193 -5.88 2.45 -9.73
N ALA A 194 -5.12 1.39 -9.47
CA ALA A 194 -4.48 1.18 -8.17
C ALA A 194 -3.52 2.31 -7.81
N SER A 195 -2.73 2.78 -8.78
CA SER A 195 -1.80 3.88 -8.60
C SER A 195 -2.51 5.20 -8.29
N GLN A 196 -3.63 5.50 -8.97
CA GLN A 196 -4.46 6.67 -8.71
C GLN A 196 -5.07 6.62 -7.31
N LEU A 197 -5.68 5.48 -6.91
CA LEU A 197 -6.25 5.31 -5.57
C LEU A 197 -5.20 5.46 -4.47
N LEU A 198 -4.00 4.92 -4.66
CA LEU A 198 -2.89 5.08 -3.73
C LEU A 198 -2.44 6.55 -3.61
N ALA A 199 -2.42 7.29 -4.72
CA ALA A 199 -2.10 8.72 -4.71
C ALA A 199 -3.16 9.53 -3.96
N GLU A 200 -4.45 9.24 -4.16
CA GLU A 200 -5.58 9.87 -3.45
C GLU A 200 -5.53 9.58 -1.95
N LEU A 201 -5.33 8.32 -1.57
CA LEU A 201 -5.19 7.93 -0.16
C LEU A 201 -4.03 8.66 0.53
N LYS A 202 -2.87 8.73 -0.13
CA LYS A 202 -1.71 9.48 0.39
C LYS A 202 -1.99 10.99 0.52
N ALA A 203 -2.72 11.56 -0.43
CA ALA A 203 -3.11 12.98 -0.38
C ALA A 203 -4.07 13.25 0.79
N MET A 204 -5.07 12.40 0.96
CA MET A 204 -6.04 12.48 2.06
C MET A 204 -5.36 12.32 3.43
N GLN A 205 -4.44 11.35 3.56
CA GLN A 205 -3.67 11.15 4.78
C GLN A 205 -2.81 12.39 5.12
N ARG A 206 -2.11 12.98 4.14
CA ARG A 206 -1.32 14.20 4.34
C ARG A 206 -2.19 15.42 4.74
N SER A 207 -3.41 15.50 4.20
CA SER A 207 -4.36 16.56 4.56
C SER A 207 -4.84 16.40 5.99
N ARG A 208 -5.19 15.18 6.40
CA ARG A 208 -5.57 14.82 7.76
C ARG A 208 -4.47 15.18 8.76
N ASP A 209 -3.23 14.79 8.48
CA ASP A 209 -2.09 15.07 9.36
C ASP A 209 -1.84 16.57 9.55
N ARG A 210 -1.94 17.34 8.45
CA ARG A 210 -1.82 18.82 8.52
C ARG A 210 -2.93 19.45 9.34
N PHE A 211 -4.17 18.97 9.17
CA PHE A 211 -5.32 19.44 9.93
C PHE A 211 -5.12 19.20 11.43
N TYR A 212 -4.73 17.99 11.83
CA TYR A 212 -4.44 17.68 13.24
C TYR A 212 -3.30 18.53 13.80
N ALA A 213 -2.22 18.72 13.04
CA ALA A 213 -1.10 19.54 13.49
C ALA A 213 -1.53 21.01 13.73
N MET A 214 -2.34 21.57 12.83
CA MET A 214 -2.84 22.94 12.93
C MET A 214 -3.79 23.09 14.12
N ILE A 215 -4.80 22.23 14.24
CA ILE A 215 -5.77 22.28 15.36
C ILE A 215 -5.06 22.17 16.70
N ASN A 216 -4.12 21.23 16.81
CA ASN A 216 -3.37 21.04 18.05
C ASN A 216 -2.52 22.26 18.40
N HIS A 217 -1.90 22.93 17.41
CA HIS A 217 -1.16 24.15 17.63
C HIS A 217 -2.06 25.29 18.17
N GLU A 218 -3.22 25.50 17.53
CA GLU A 218 -4.17 26.54 17.92
C GLU A 218 -4.77 26.27 19.31
N LEU A 219 -5.16 25.01 19.58
CA LEU A 219 -5.67 24.61 20.88
C LEU A 219 -4.62 24.76 21.99
N ARG A 220 -3.36 24.34 21.72
CA ARG A 220 -2.26 24.50 22.66
C ARG A 220 -2.05 25.98 23.01
N ASN A 221 -2.05 26.87 22.01
CA ASN A 221 -1.88 28.31 22.23
C ASN A 221 -2.98 28.90 23.11
N ALA A 222 -4.24 28.56 22.84
CA ALA A 222 -5.38 29.01 23.61
C ALA A 222 -5.34 28.51 25.09
N LEU A 223 -5.02 27.23 25.25
CA LEU A 223 -4.95 26.62 26.59
C LEU A 223 -3.72 27.10 27.38
N THR A 224 -2.58 27.32 26.73
CA THR A 224 -1.38 27.86 27.39
C THR A 224 -1.66 29.25 27.97
N ALA A 225 -2.43 30.09 27.28
CA ALA A 225 -2.85 31.38 27.81
C ALA A 225 -3.75 31.21 29.03
N THR A 226 -4.76 30.33 28.99
CA THR A 226 -5.67 30.03 30.11
C THR A 226 -4.91 29.50 31.32
N TYR A 227 -4.01 28.54 31.09
CA TYR A 227 -3.12 27.98 32.12
C TYR A 227 -2.24 29.07 32.75
N GLY A 228 -1.64 29.92 31.93
CA GLY A 228 -0.78 31.02 32.41
C GLY A 228 -1.53 32.03 33.29
N TRP A 229 -2.75 32.38 32.89
CA TRP A 229 -3.60 33.25 33.76
C TRP A 229 -4.00 32.58 35.06
N ALA A 230 -4.35 31.30 35.05
CA ALA A 230 -4.68 30.54 36.24
C ALA A 230 -3.46 30.39 37.18
N ASP A 231 -2.26 30.10 36.65
CA ASP A 231 -1.02 30.04 37.43
C ASP A 231 -0.68 31.39 38.07
N LEU A 232 -0.82 32.51 37.33
CA LEU A 232 -0.64 33.85 37.88
C LEU A 232 -1.64 34.14 39.03
N TRP A 233 -2.88 33.70 38.91
CA TRP A 233 -3.87 33.86 39.97
C TRP A 233 -3.51 33.06 41.23
N LEU A 234 -3.11 31.79 41.07
CA LEU A 234 -2.67 30.94 42.16
C LEU A 234 -1.45 31.53 42.88
N ARG A 235 -0.49 32.06 42.18
CA ARG A 235 0.69 32.73 42.76
C ARG A 235 0.33 34.03 43.48
N LYS A 236 -0.59 34.82 42.93
CA LYS A 236 -1.04 36.09 43.52
C LYS A 236 -1.82 35.88 44.84
N PHE A 237 -2.56 34.79 44.98
CA PHE A 237 -3.37 34.45 46.15
C PHE A 237 -2.84 33.19 46.85
N ALA A 238 -1.51 33.05 46.97
CA ALA A 238 -0.85 31.83 47.46
C ALA A 238 -1.34 31.38 48.84
N ASP A 239 -1.67 32.33 49.70
CA ASP A 239 -2.15 32.05 51.08
C ASP A 239 -3.63 31.57 51.13
N SER A 240 -4.43 31.91 50.14
CA SER A 240 -5.85 31.52 50.04
C SER A 240 -6.30 31.58 48.56
N PRO A 241 -5.89 30.62 47.72
CA PRO A 241 -6.25 30.64 46.33
C PRO A 241 -7.75 30.42 46.12
N PRO A 242 -8.39 31.19 45.22
CA PRO A 242 -9.78 30.94 44.85
C PRO A 242 -9.96 29.54 44.30
N ARG A 243 -11.01 28.85 44.73
CA ARG A 243 -11.30 27.48 44.29
C ARG A 243 -11.45 27.41 42.75
N GLU A 244 -12.07 28.41 42.16
CA GLU A 244 -12.29 28.54 40.75
C GLU A 244 -10.95 28.63 39.97
N ALA A 245 -9.93 29.31 40.53
CA ALA A 245 -8.61 29.38 39.92
C ALA A 245 -7.89 28.04 39.93
N ILE A 246 -8.06 27.26 41.00
CA ILE A 246 -7.53 25.89 41.08
C ILE A 246 -8.21 25.00 40.02
N GLU A 247 -9.53 25.04 39.93
CA GLU A 247 -10.31 24.23 38.98
C GLU A 247 -9.95 24.57 37.53
N VAL A 248 -9.79 25.87 37.19
CA VAL A 248 -9.38 26.30 35.86
C VAL A 248 -7.95 25.85 35.55
N TYR A 249 -7.02 25.98 36.49
CA TYR A 249 -5.63 25.55 36.33
C TYR A 249 -5.54 24.04 36.03
N GLU A 250 -6.19 23.23 36.88
CA GLU A 250 -6.21 21.77 36.73
C GLU A 250 -6.88 21.33 35.44
N SER A 251 -7.96 21.99 35.04
CA SER A 251 -8.65 21.69 33.76
C SER A 251 -7.80 22.04 32.54
N ALA A 252 -7.10 23.17 32.56
CA ALA A 252 -6.20 23.57 31.48
C ALA A 252 -4.98 22.65 31.39
N GLU A 253 -4.38 22.28 32.53
CA GLU A 253 -3.26 21.32 32.59
C GLU A 253 -3.67 19.94 32.01
N GLN A 254 -4.82 19.43 32.42
CA GLN A 254 -5.37 18.18 31.92
C GLN A 254 -5.61 18.21 30.39
N THR A 255 -6.14 19.33 29.87
CA THR A 255 -6.43 19.46 28.47
C THR A 255 -5.13 19.59 27.63
N LEU A 256 -4.11 20.26 28.16
CA LEU A 256 -2.79 20.32 27.53
C LEU A 256 -2.15 18.92 27.42
N THR A 257 -2.24 18.13 28.50
CA THR A 257 -1.75 16.75 28.52
C THR A 257 -2.48 15.89 27.48
N LEU A 258 -3.82 16.01 27.40
CA LEU A 258 -4.64 15.33 26.38
C LEU A 258 -4.19 15.66 24.96
N LEU A 259 -3.93 16.93 24.67
CA LEU A 259 -3.47 17.39 23.37
C LEU A 259 -2.09 16.82 23.01
N GLU A 260 -1.19 16.75 24.00
CA GLU A 260 0.16 16.19 23.80
C GLU A 260 0.10 14.69 23.54
N ASP A 261 -0.70 13.95 24.29
CA ASP A 261 -0.93 12.52 24.10
C ASP A 261 -1.52 12.22 22.72
N LEU A 262 -2.54 13.00 22.29
CA LEU A 262 -3.18 12.85 20.97
C LEU A 262 -2.20 13.12 19.82
N LEU A 263 -1.36 14.15 19.96
CA LEU A 263 -0.31 14.46 18.98
C LEU A 263 0.71 13.34 18.85
N GLN A 264 1.11 12.73 19.97
CA GLN A 264 2.07 11.64 19.96
C GLN A 264 1.46 10.38 19.33
N LEU A 265 0.21 10.04 19.65
CA LEU A 265 -0.50 8.94 19.01
C LEU A 265 -0.61 9.15 17.49
N SER A 266 -0.98 10.35 17.04
CA SER A 266 -1.04 10.69 15.62
C SER A 266 0.30 10.57 14.90
N LYS A 267 1.42 10.84 15.57
CA LYS A 267 2.78 10.67 15.00
C LYS A 267 3.21 9.22 14.95
N LEU A 268 2.80 8.41 15.94
CA LEU A 268 3.05 6.97 15.96
C LEU A 268 2.29 6.24 14.86
N ASP A 269 0.99 6.52 14.70
CA ASP A 269 0.15 5.94 13.64
C ASP A 269 0.65 6.26 12.22
N ALA A 270 1.39 7.35 12.07
CA ALA A 270 1.93 7.79 10.78
C ALA A 270 3.36 7.28 10.50
N ASP A 271 3.93 6.39 11.32
CA ASP A 271 5.33 5.94 11.26
C ASP A 271 6.35 7.10 11.22
N LYS A 272 5.96 8.25 11.79
CA LYS A 272 6.80 9.47 11.78
C LYS A 272 7.69 9.61 13.00
N LEU A 273 7.55 8.70 13.96
CA LEU A 273 8.30 8.70 15.21
C LEU A 273 9.40 7.64 15.12
N ALA A 274 10.61 8.03 14.73
CA ALA A 274 11.78 7.16 14.81
C ALA A 274 12.35 7.19 16.23
N PRO A 275 12.58 6.04 16.89
CA PRO A 275 13.21 5.99 18.22
C PRO A 275 14.68 6.41 18.13
N GLN A 276 15.15 7.16 19.13
CA GLN A 276 16.56 7.57 19.26
C GLN A 276 17.31 6.54 20.13
N ILE A 277 17.75 5.46 19.49
CA ILE A 277 18.41 4.35 20.19
C ILE A 277 19.82 4.74 20.58
N GLN A 278 20.13 4.64 21.90
CA GLN A 278 21.46 4.91 22.47
C GLN A 278 21.74 3.99 23.66
N ASP A 279 23.01 3.93 24.07
CA ASP A 279 23.41 3.21 25.27
C ASP A 279 22.91 3.95 26.51
N ALA A 280 22.34 3.22 27.47
CA ALA A 280 21.74 3.76 28.68
C ALA A 280 21.75 2.73 29.82
N ASP A 281 21.56 3.19 31.04
CA ASP A 281 21.29 2.35 32.21
C ASP A 281 19.78 2.36 32.52
N ALA A 282 19.15 1.18 32.48
CA ALA A 282 17.74 1.00 32.78
C ALA A 282 17.36 1.46 34.21
N VAL A 283 18.28 1.32 35.15
CA VAL A 283 18.10 1.75 36.55
C VAL A 283 18.08 3.27 36.65
N ASP A 284 18.97 3.96 35.93
CA ASP A 284 18.97 5.43 35.90
C ASP A 284 17.70 5.99 35.26
N ILE A 285 17.23 5.38 34.15
CA ILE A 285 15.95 5.77 33.53
C ILE A 285 14.78 5.66 34.53
N ALA A 286 14.69 4.55 35.26
CA ALA A 286 13.64 4.35 36.25
C ALA A 286 13.77 5.33 37.41
N ARG A 287 14.99 5.61 37.91
CA ARG A 287 15.26 6.59 38.99
C ARG A 287 14.82 8.00 38.58
N ASP A 288 15.08 8.38 37.32
CA ASP A 288 14.65 9.68 36.79
C ASP A 288 13.13 9.78 36.66
N ALA A 289 12.46 8.69 36.26
CA ALA A 289 11.00 8.62 36.25
C ALA A 289 10.39 8.75 37.66
N ILE A 290 10.93 8.02 38.62
CA ILE A 290 10.50 8.10 40.03
C ILE A 290 10.66 9.53 40.57
N ARG A 291 11.82 10.16 40.40
CA ARG A 291 12.05 11.56 40.82
C ARG A 291 11.02 12.53 40.23
N SER A 292 10.60 12.30 38.99
CA SER A 292 9.61 13.17 38.36
C SER A 292 8.21 13.06 38.99
N VAL A 293 7.85 11.91 39.55
CA VAL A 293 6.54 11.63 40.15
C VAL A 293 6.54 11.79 41.65
N GLU A 294 7.69 11.76 42.32
CA GLU A 294 7.83 11.85 43.79
C GLU A 294 7.09 13.04 44.45
N PRO A 295 7.08 14.27 43.86
CA PRO A 295 6.32 15.35 44.44
C PRO A 295 4.80 15.09 44.48
N ALA A 296 4.26 14.40 43.47
CA ALA A 296 2.84 14.03 43.42
C ALA A 296 2.53 12.90 44.41
N ALA A 297 3.40 11.91 44.52
CA ALA A 297 3.29 10.83 45.50
C ALA A 297 3.29 11.36 46.96
N LYS A 298 4.23 12.27 47.28
CA LYS A 298 4.29 12.93 48.60
C LYS A 298 3.03 13.72 48.93
N ARG A 299 2.45 14.44 47.97
CA ARG A 299 1.17 15.16 48.20
C ARG A 299 0.02 14.22 48.55
N LYS A 300 0.03 12.99 48.03
CA LYS A 300 -0.99 11.97 48.34
C LYS A 300 -0.59 11.03 49.47
N SER A 301 0.56 11.27 50.14
CA SER A 301 1.10 10.39 51.18
C SER A 301 1.29 8.94 50.72
N VAL A 302 1.77 8.76 49.46
CA VAL A 302 2.10 7.47 48.87
C VAL A 302 3.62 7.40 48.72
N ASP A 303 4.21 6.29 49.12
CA ASP A 303 5.65 6.05 48.96
C ASP A 303 5.93 5.30 47.68
N ILE A 304 7.11 5.54 47.08
CA ILE A 304 7.58 4.77 45.89
C ILE A 304 8.90 4.11 46.31
N ASP A 305 8.93 2.79 46.23
CA ASP A 305 10.10 2.00 46.60
C ASP A 305 10.59 1.15 45.41
N THR A 306 11.90 0.94 45.37
CA THR A 306 12.53 0.07 44.38
C THR A 306 13.00 -1.21 45.03
N THR A 307 12.58 -2.38 44.51
CA THR A 307 12.98 -3.67 45.12
C THR A 307 14.43 -4.02 44.75
N GLY A 308 15.25 -4.24 45.82
CA GLY A 308 16.61 -4.77 45.72
C GLY A 308 17.72 -3.72 45.58
N LYS A 309 18.97 -4.17 45.70
CA LYS A 309 20.15 -3.39 45.24
C LYS A 309 20.12 -3.45 43.70
N LEU A 310 19.82 -2.32 43.08
CA LEU A 310 19.84 -2.22 41.65
C LEU A 310 21.28 -1.96 41.21
N ASP A 311 21.94 -3.02 40.74
CA ASP A 311 23.20 -2.90 40.00
C ASP A 311 22.88 -2.27 38.61
N GLU A 312 23.89 -1.64 38.01
CA GLU A 312 23.75 -1.07 36.65
C GLU A 312 23.23 -2.11 35.65
N ILE A 313 22.20 -1.78 34.92
CA ILE A 313 21.65 -2.61 33.84
C ILE A 313 21.86 -1.89 32.52
N VAL A 314 23.00 -2.18 31.87
CA VAL A 314 23.33 -1.62 30.57
C VAL A 314 22.35 -2.15 29.51
N CYS A 315 21.78 -1.24 28.75
CA CYS A 315 20.84 -1.53 27.68
C CYS A 315 21.05 -0.56 26.51
N ARG A 316 20.50 -0.90 25.36
CA ARG A 316 20.49 -0.02 24.18
C ARG A 316 19.05 0.23 23.77
N THR A 317 18.55 1.44 24.02
CA THR A 317 17.15 1.82 23.86
C THR A 317 17.01 3.33 23.64
N ASP A 318 15.77 3.84 23.54
CA ASP A 318 15.45 5.28 23.63
C ASP A 318 15.08 5.62 25.09
N PRO A 319 16.00 6.22 25.89
CA PRO A 319 15.76 6.48 27.30
C PRO A 319 14.61 7.46 27.54
N GLN A 320 14.37 8.39 26.63
CA GLN A 320 13.28 9.37 26.78
C GLN A 320 11.92 8.69 26.66
N ARG A 321 11.76 7.74 25.73
CA ARG A 321 10.52 6.99 25.55
C ARG A 321 10.28 6.02 26.69
N VAL A 322 11.30 5.30 27.14
CA VAL A 322 11.19 4.41 28.31
C VAL A 322 10.80 5.22 29.55
N ARG A 323 11.46 6.37 29.80
CA ARG A 323 11.12 7.26 30.91
C ARG A 323 9.68 7.75 30.82
N GLN A 324 9.20 8.11 29.63
CA GLN A 324 7.82 8.56 29.41
C GLN A 324 6.80 7.46 29.74
N ILE A 325 7.05 6.21 29.32
CA ILE A 325 6.23 5.05 29.70
C ILE A 325 6.18 4.92 31.22
N LEU A 326 7.33 4.95 31.90
CA LEU A 326 7.41 4.77 33.34
C LEU A 326 6.73 5.90 34.11
N ILE A 327 6.89 7.17 33.71
CA ILE A 327 6.19 8.31 34.31
C ILE A 327 4.67 8.12 34.22
N ASN A 328 4.17 7.70 33.08
CA ASN A 328 2.73 7.48 32.93
C ASN A 328 2.22 6.35 33.84
N LEU A 329 2.93 5.23 33.92
CA LEU A 329 2.57 4.11 34.80
C LEU A 329 2.64 4.50 36.28
N LEU A 330 3.69 5.22 36.69
CA LEU A 330 3.86 5.70 38.05
C LEU A 330 2.77 6.73 38.43
N THR A 331 2.44 7.65 37.53
CA THR A 331 1.37 8.62 37.76
C THR A 331 0.01 7.93 37.91
N ASN A 332 -0.26 6.90 37.10
CA ASN A 332 -1.46 6.08 37.29
C ASN A 332 -1.45 5.32 38.63
N ALA A 333 -0.32 4.70 38.99
CA ALA A 333 -0.16 4.01 40.25
C ALA A 333 -0.41 4.95 41.46
N VAL A 334 0.18 6.16 41.43
CA VAL A 334 -0.07 7.18 42.48
C VAL A 334 -1.55 7.57 42.50
N ARG A 335 -2.19 7.75 41.37
CA ARG A 335 -3.61 8.12 41.29
C ARG A 335 -4.52 7.08 41.95
N HIS A 336 -4.28 5.81 41.67
CA HIS A 336 -5.15 4.70 42.08
C HIS A 336 -4.76 4.07 43.44
N SER A 337 -3.57 4.34 43.97
CA SER A 337 -3.17 3.84 45.28
C SER A 337 -3.91 4.59 46.42
N PRO A 338 -4.37 3.92 47.47
CA PRO A 338 -4.81 4.56 48.71
C PRO A 338 -3.66 5.33 49.38
N GLU A 339 -4.03 6.27 50.27
CA GLU A 339 -3.03 6.97 51.09
C GLU A 339 -2.26 5.99 51.99
N LYS A 340 -0.99 6.29 52.23
CA LYS A 340 -0.05 5.50 53.07
C LYS A 340 0.31 4.13 52.51
N GLU A 341 -0.03 3.84 51.24
CA GLU A 341 0.43 2.64 50.56
C GLU A 341 1.74 2.90 49.83
N THR A 342 2.43 1.80 49.46
CA THR A 342 3.71 1.85 48.79
C THR A 342 3.57 1.28 47.37
N ILE A 343 3.98 2.06 46.38
CA ILE A 343 4.14 1.61 44.99
C ILE A 343 5.54 0.98 44.87
N THR A 344 5.62 -0.19 44.30
CA THR A 344 6.88 -0.91 44.08
C THR A 344 7.29 -0.88 42.63
N VAL A 345 8.54 -0.50 42.35
CA VAL A 345 9.15 -0.57 41.01
C VAL A 345 10.20 -1.67 41.04
N ASP A 346 10.02 -2.72 40.24
CA ASP A 346 10.96 -3.83 40.12
C ASP A 346 11.60 -3.80 38.71
N ILE A 347 12.92 -3.88 38.64
CA ILE A 347 13.67 -3.82 37.38
C ILE A 347 14.49 -5.08 37.27
N ARG A 348 14.29 -5.80 36.18
CA ARG A 348 15.02 -7.04 35.88
C ARG A 348 15.48 -7.03 34.42
N ALA A 349 16.59 -7.69 34.17
CA ALA A 349 17.07 -7.95 32.83
C ALA A 349 17.65 -9.36 32.72
N ASP A 350 17.50 -9.94 31.56
CA ASP A 350 18.23 -11.11 31.10
C ASP A 350 19.11 -10.75 29.89
N ASP A 351 19.70 -11.73 29.22
CA ASP A 351 20.60 -11.49 28.08
C ASP A 351 19.89 -10.86 26.88
N SER A 352 18.57 -11.05 26.75
CA SER A 352 17.76 -10.64 25.58
C SER A 352 16.77 -9.53 25.89
N SER A 353 16.30 -9.41 27.10
CA SER A 353 15.21 -8.50 27.47
C SER A 353 15.45 -7.77 28.78
N MET A 354 14.85 -6.58 28.91
CA MET A 354 14.69 -5.84 30.15
C MET A 354 13.21 -5.71 30.47
N ARG A 355 12.90 -5.72 31.77
CA ARG A 355 11.52 -5.67 32.29
C ARG A 355 11.41 -4.67 33.42
N PHE A 356 10.40 -3.83 33.37
CA PHE A 356 10.02 -2.91 34.44
C PHE A 356 8.61 -3.28 34.91
N ASP A 357 8.47 -3.59 36.17
CA ASP A 357 7.18 -3.85 36.83
C ASP A 357 6.83 -2.68 37.75
N VAL A 358 5.71 -2.04 37.51
CA VAL A 358 5.13 -1.03 38.40
C VAL A 358 3.93 -1.65 39.11
N VAL A 359 4.01 -1.80 40.42
CA VAL A 359 3.01 -2.49 41.22
C VAL A 359 2.37 -1.51 42.17
N ASP A 360 1.06 -1.32 42.05
CA ASP A 360 0.25 -0.54 42.98
C ASP A 360 -0.64 -1.45 43.87
N ARG A 361 -1.23 -0.85 44.91
CA ARG A 361 -2.18 -1.48 45.83
C ARG A 361 -3.57 -0.82 45.78
N GLY A 362 -3.95 -0.36 44.58
CA GLY A 362 -5.22 0.26 44.31
C GLY A 362 -6.40 -0.73 44.28
N GLU A 363 -7.50 -0.27 43.73
CA GLU A 363 -8.74 -1.06 43.58
C GLU A 363 -8.62 -2.26 42.64
N GLY A 364 -7.54 -2.32 41.86
CA GLY A 364 -7.34 -3.35 40.84
C GLY A 364 -8.27 -3.19 39.63
N ILE A 365 -8.13 -4.10 38.66
CA ILE A 365 -8.83 -4.05 37.38
C ILE A 365 -9.51 -5.40 37.14
N ALA A 366 -10.81 -5.38 36.83
CA ALA A 366 -11.57 -6.58 36.53
C ALA A 366 -11.02 -7.28 35.28
N ALA A 367 -11.09 -8.61 35.21
CA ALA A 367 -10.48 -9.39 34.13
C ALA A 367 -11.02 -9.01 32.74
N GLU A 368 -12.30 -8.63 32.67
CA GLU A 368 -12.99 -8.23 31.43
C GLU A 368 -12.50 -6.87 30.91
N GLU A 369 -11.96 -6.02 31.80
CA GLU A 369 -11.49 -4.67 31.46
C GLU A 369 -10.00 -4.61 31.13
N GLN A 370 -9.20 -5.62 31.50
CA GLN A 370 -7.74 -5.60 31.35
C GLN A 370 -7.26 -5.49 29.89
N ALA A 371 -8.04 -5.97 28.94
CA ALA A 371 -7.74 -5.79 27.52
C ALA A 371 -8.13 -4.38 27.05
N ALA A 372 -9.26 -3.87 27.52
CA ALA A 372 -9.85 -2.62 27.09
C ALA A 372 -9.09 -1.37 27.59
N ILE A 373 -8.43 -1.44 28.77
CA ILE A 373 -7.68 -0.29 29.30
C ILE A 373 -6.54 0.22 28.40
N PHE A 374 -6.13 -0.55 27.40
CA PHE A 374 -5.12 -0.16 26.43
C PHE A 374 -5.73 0.44 25.15
N GLU A 375 -7.05 0.42 24.99
CA GLU A 375 -7.75 1.07 23.88
C GLU A 375 -7.92 2.58 24.15
N ALA A 376 -7.84 3.36 23.06
CA ALA A 376 -7.93 4.81 23.17
C ALA A 376 -9.31 5.26 23.69
N PHE A 377 -9.29 6.18 24.66
CA PHE A 377 -10.49 6.75 25.30
C PHE A 377 -11.30 5.76 26.16
N GLU A 378 -10.87 4.53 26.32
CA GLU A 378 -11.51 3.59 27.24
C GLU A 378 -11.20 3.96 28.70
N ARG A 379 -12.25 3.96 29.53
CA ARG A 379 -12.18 4.20 30.97
C ARG A 379 -12.94 3.08 31.67
N GLY A 380 -12.41 2.56 32.77
CA GLY A 380 -13.14 1.58 33.61
C GLY A 380 -14.50 2.12 34.01
N ARG A 381 -15.51 1.26 34.06
CA ARG A 381 -16.95 1.63 34.25
C ARG A 381 -17.28 2.38 35.52
N GLU A 382 -16.46 2.31 36.55
CA GLU A 382 -16.74 2.90 37.88
C GLU A 382 -15.95 4.18 38.18
N GLN A 383 -15.02 4.63 37.33
CA GLN A 383 -14.13 5.74 37.63
C GLN A 383 -14.65 7.07 37.08
N LYS A 384 -15.25 7.86 37.98
CA LYS A 384 -15.54 9.29 37.80
C LYS A 384 -14.30 10.19 37.87
N GLU A 385 -13.10 9.64 38.11
CA GLU A 385 -11.90 10.42 38.35
C GLU A 385 -11.18 10.83 37.06
N ARG A 386 -10.48 11.98 37.13
CA ARG A 386 -9.83 12.73 36.05
C ARG A 386 -8.70 11.95 35.40
N GLY A 387 -8.93 11.33 34.24
CA GLY A 387 -7.91 10.71 33.41
C GLY A 387 -8.18 10.90 31.92
N THR A 388 -7.15 10.96 31.08
CA THR A 388 -7.26 11.20 29.63
C THR A 388 -7.78 9.96 28.86
N GLY A 389 -7.55 8.76 29.40
CA GLY A 389 -7.82 7.49 28.71
C GLY A 389 -6.86 7.22 27.54
N LEU A 390 -5.81 8.03 27.37
CA LEU A 390 -4.83 7.90 26.29
C LEU A 390 -3.45 7.41 26.77
N GLY A 391 -3.12 7.63 28.05
CA GLY A 391 -1.79 7.37 28.57
C GLY A 391 -1.36 5.90 28.43
N LEU A 392 -2.20 4.93 28.79
CA LEU A 392 -1.88 3.50 28.67
C LEU A 392 -1.78 3.06 27.20
N THR A 393 -2.65 3.56 26.35
CA THR A 393 -2.60 3.34 24.88
C THR A 393 -1.28 3.85 24.32
N LEU A 394 -0.91 5.09 24.63
CA LEU A 394 0.36 5.70 24.23
C LEU A 394 1.56 4.90 24.76
N SER A 395 1.54 4.51 26.04
CA SER A 395 2.61 3.74 26.66
C SER A 395 2.80 2.39 25.97
N ARG A 396 1.74 1.69 25.61
CA ARG A 396 1.81 0.42 24.89
C ARG A 396 2.33 0.60 23.46
N GLN A 397 1.90 1.64 22.76
CA GLN A 397 2.42 1.95 21.42
C GLN A 397 3.91 2.34 21.45
N LEU A 398 4.35 3.12 22.44
CA LEU A 398 5.77 3.42 22.65
C LEU A 398 6.59 2.16 22.97
N ALA A 399 6.07 1.26 23.80
CA ALA A 399 6.74 -0.01 24.08
C ALA A 399 6.89 -0.86 22.80
N ARG A 400 5.85 -0.91 21.97
CA ARG A 400 5.90 -1.60 20.66
C ARG A 400 6.85 -0.96 19.66
N LEU A 401 6.91 0.38 19.63
CA LEU A 401 7.88 1.11 18.81
C LEU A 401 9.33 0.74 19.19
N LEU A 402 9.57 0.42 20.48
CA LEU A 402 10.86 -0.03 20.99
C LEU A 402 11.08 -1.55 20.86
N GLY A 403 10.19 -2.26 20.14
CA GLY A 403 10.29 -3.70 19.91
C GLY A 403 9.79 -4.59 21.05
N GLY A 404 9.07 -4.00 22.05
CA GLY A 404 8.53 -4.71 23.19
C GLY A 404 7.02 -4.65 23.30
N ASP A 405 6.47 -4.79 24.52
CA ASP A 405 5.03 -4.61 24.81
C ASP A 405 4.81 -4.20 26.28
N LEU A 406 3.60 -3.68 26.56
CA LEU A 406 3.08 -3.35 27.86
C LEU A 406 1.88 -4.25 28.15
N SER A 407 1.90 -4.92 29.30
CA SER A 407 0.82 -5.78 29.78
C SER A 407 0.43 -5.45 31.24
N VAL A 408 -0.69 -6.00 31.70
CA VAL A 408 -1.17 -5.85 33.06
C VAL A 408 -1.53 -7.20 33.67
N GLU A 409 -1.22 -7.36 34.95
CA GLU A 409 -1.69 -8.43 35.82
C GLU A 409 -2.42 -7.77 36.98
N SER A 410 -3.72 -7.98 37.12
CA SER A 410 -4.51 -7.35 38.17
C SER A 410 -5.65 -8.26 38.64
N ARG A 411 -6.08 -8.03 39.87
CA ARG A 411 -7.30 -8.61 40.42
C ARG A 411 -8.04 -7.51 41.20
N GLN A 412 -9.32 -7.40 40.94
CA GLN A 412 -10.16 -6.42 41.62
C GLN A 412 -10.01 -6.53 43.16
N GLY A 413 -9.78 -5.41 43.85
CA GLY A 413 -9.49 -5.31 45.26
C GLY A 413 -8.04 -5.60 45.68
N HIS A 414 -7.10 -5.88 44.74
CA HIS A 414 -5.74 -6.33 45.07
C HIS A 414 -4.66 -5.51 44.37
N GLY A 415 -5.01 -4.37 43.76
CA GLY A 415 -4.08 -3.54 43.00
C GLY A 415 -3.80 -4.07 41.60
N ALA A 416 -2.82 -3.44 40.92
CA ALA A 416 -2.39 -3.80 39.59
C ALA A 416 -0.86 -3.86 39.49
N ARG A 417 -0.39 -4.73 38.60
CA ARG A 417 1.00 -4.80 38.18
C ARG A 417 1.05 -4.52 36.68
N PHE A 418 1.63 -3.41 36.29
CA PHE A 418 1.92 -3.08 34.92
C PHE A 418 3.33 -3.53 34.58
N ILE A 419 3.47 -4.24 33.47
CA ILE A 419 4.69 -4.93 33.04
C ILE A 419 5.11 -4.38 31.69
N VAL A 420 6.23 -3.66 31.65
CA VAL A 420 6.88 -3.22 30.42
C VAL A 420 8.02 -4.18 30.10
N LYS A 421 7.94 -4.90 29.00
CA LYS A 421 8.99 -5.78 28.52
C LYS A 421 9.56 -5.22 27.22
N LEU A 422 10.86 -4.94 27.20
CA LEU A 422 11.58 -4.36 26.07
C LEU A 422 12.80 -5.24 25.72
N PRO A 423 13.27 -5.25 24.48
CA PRO A 423 14.55 -5.84 24.16
C PRO A 423 15.66 -5.08 24.90
N ARG A 424 16.65 -5.81 25.41
CA ARG A 424 17.79 -5.20 26.12
C ARG A 424 18.70 -4.44 25.15
N TYR A 425 18.82 -4.94 23.93
CA TYR A 425 19.58 -4.32 22.86
C TYR A 425 18.66 -4.13 21.64
N SER A 426 18.15 -2.94 21.47
CA SER A 426 17.35 -2.57 20.27
C SER A 426 18.29 -2.26 19.11
N GLU A 427 17.97 -2.75 17.92
CA GLU A 427 18.69 -2.38 16.70
C GLU A 427 18.28 -0.96 16.28
N SER A 428 19.24 -0.20 15.76
CA SER A 428 18.96 1.09 15.11
C SER A 428 18.26 0.80 13.78
N SER A 429 17.05 1.29 13.59
CA SER A 429 16.32 1.22 12.31
C SER A 429 16.99 2.08 11.26
#